data_31b1e3d1a95dfbaac88bb501c0536239
#
_entry.id   31b1e3d1a95dfbaac88bb501c0536239
#
_cell.length_a   1.000
_cell.length_b   1.000
_cell.length_c   1.000
_cell.angle_alpha   90.00
_cell.angle_beta   90.00
_cell.angle_gamma   90.00
#
_symmetry.space_group_name_H-M   'P 1'
#
loop_
_entity.id
_entity.type
_entity.pdbx_description
1 polymer ?
#
loop_
_entity_poly.entity_id
_entity_poly.type
_entity_poly.pdbx_seq_one_letter_code
_entity_poly.pdbx_strand_id
1 'polypeptide(L)'
;MTSSITVQKRNGTVEALDLNKMHKMVDAACEGLAGVSASQVEMKSGIQFFDGISTAEIQEILIRAASDLIDLDSPNYQFVAARLLLFSIRKSLYGVMHDTPCFYEHVTKCVDAGVYDPEILQKYTREELDTIGQWIDHDRDFLFTYAGLRQVVDKYLVQDRSTGEVYELPQFMYMMISATIFAEYPKENRLDFVRRYYNAISKHKINIPTPIMGGVRTPIRQFASCVLVDVDDSLDSIFSSDMAIGKYVAQRAGIGINAGRIRGINSKIRGGE
;
A
#
# COMPACT_ATOMS: atom_id res chain seq x y z
N MET A 1 13.03 26.67 -36.39
CA MET A 1 11.84 26.13 -35.73
C MET A 1 12.35 25.35 -34.55
N THR A 2 12.24 25.89 -33.35
CA THR A 2 12.52 25.14 -32.11
C THR A 2 11.44 24.09 -31.99
N SER A 3 11.79 22.83 -32.23
CA SER A 3 10.87 21.69 -31.96
C SER A 3 10.50 21.74 -30.48
N SER A 4 9.24 22.01 -30.19
CA SER A 4 8.75 21.90 -28.83
C SER A 4 8.81 20.42 -28.41
N ILE A 5 9.50 20.13 -27.31
CA ILE A 5 9.57 18.78 -26.73
C ILE A 5 8.15 18.33 -26.40
N THR A 6 7.80 17.11 -26.76
CA THR A 6 6.51 16.51 -26.43
C THR A 6 6.65 15.51 -25.29
N VAL A 7 5.55 15.28 -24.57
CA VAL A 7 5.45 14.28 -23.49
C VAL A 7 4.30 13.34 -23.75
N GLN A 8 4.51 12.07 -23.42
CA GLN A 8 3.47 11.06 -23.47
C GLN A 8 2.75 10.96 -22.11
N LYS A 9 1.44 11.11 -22.12
CA LYS A 9 0.61 10.93 -20.93
C LYS A 9 0.33 9.45 -20.64
N ARG A 10 -0.11 9.14 -19.40
CA ARG A 10 -0.51 7.78 -18.99
C ARG A 10 -1.63 7.18 -19.85
N ASN A 11 -2.51 8.00 -20.40
CA ASN A 11 -3.57 7.57 -21.32
C ASN A 11 -3.12 7.42 -22.78
N GLY A 12 -1.80 7.52 -23.05
CA GLY A 12 -1.22 7.41 -24.39
C GLY A 12 -1.28 8.68 -25.23
N THR A 13 -1.94 9.75 -24.80
CA THR A 13 -1.98 11.02 -25.55
C THR A 13 -0.64 11.73 -25.46
N VAL A 14 -0.28 12.46 -26.55
CA VAL A 14 0.95 13.25 -26.65
C VAL A 14 0.58 14.73 -26.61
N GLU A 15 1.25 15.51 -25.76
CA GLU A 15 1.11 16.96 -25.68
C GLU A 15 2.47 17.65 -25.56
N ALA A 16 2.51 18.97 -25.79
CA ALA A 16 3.71 19.77 -25.57
C ALA A 16 4.09 19.74 -24.07
N LEU A 17 5.40 19.65 -23.80
CA LEU A 17 5.91 19.71 -22.42
C LEU A 17 5.55 21.07 -21.79
N ASP A 18 4.91 21.02 -20.63
CA ASP A 18 4.58 22.19 -19.82
C ASP A 18 5.31 22.12 -18.47
N LEU A 19 6.42 22.83 -18.37
CA LEU A 19 7.21 22.91 -17.14
C LEU A 19 6.45 23.53 -15.96
N ASN A 20 5.47 24.40 -16.23
CA ASN A 20 4.68 24.98 -15.15
C ASN A 20 3.78 23.95 -14.47
N LYS A 21 3.29 22.93 -15.21
CA LYS A 21 2.54 21.83 -14.60
C LYS A 21 3.42 21.00 -13.67
N MET A 22 4.67 20.77 -14.06
CA MET A 22 5.65 20.07 -13.24
C MET A 22 5.96 20.88 -11.96
N HIS A 23 6.28 22.16 -12.12
CA HIS A 23 6.59 23.05 -11.01
C HIS A 23 5.44 23.12 -9.99
N LYS A 24 4.19 23.34 -10.45
CA LYS A 24 3.00 23.33 -9.58
C LYS A 24 2.82 22.04 -8.79
N MET A 25 3.15 20.89 -9.38
CA MET A 25 3.05 19.61 -8.69
C MET A 25 4.11 19.49 -7.58
N VAL A 26 5.33 19.95 -7.84
CA VAL A 26 6.41 19.92 -6.83
C VAL A 26 6.13 20.95 -5.73
N ASP A 27 5.64 22.13 -6.07
CA ASP A 27 5.21 23.16 -5.12
C ASP A 27 4.11 22.61 -4.18
N ALA A 28 3.09 21.97 -4.74
CA ALA A 28 2.03 21.37 -3.94
C ALA A 28 2.56 20.27 -3.00
N ALA A 29 3.60 19.53 -3.40
CA ALA A 29 4.25 18.57 -2.53
C ALA A 29 5.06 19.22 -1.38
N CYS A 30 5.59 20.42 -1.60
CA CYS A 30 6.34 21.18 -0.61
C CYS A 30 5.45 22.02 0.33
N GLU A 31 4.18 22.23 -0.01
CA GLU A 31 3.28 23.13 0.69
C GLU A 31 3.19 22.83 2.19
N GLY A 32 3.37 23.85 3.03
CA GLY A 32 3.30 23.75 4.50
C GLY A 32 4.45 23.00 5.16
N LEU A 33 5.50 22.61 4.43
CA LEU A 33 6.68 21.95 4.98
C LEU A 33 7.83 22.96 5.16
N ALA A 34 8.42 23.03 6.34
CA ALA A 34 9.58 23.85 6.59
C ALA A 34 10.87 23.22 6.04
N GLY A 35 11.82 24.04 5.58
CA GLY A 35 13.15 23.59 5.16
C GLY A 35 13.20 22.80 3.85
N VAL A 36 12.18 22.92 3.00
CA VAL A 36 12.12 22.28 1.67
C VAL A 36 11.91 23.33 0.57
N SER A 37 12.34 23.02 -0.65
CA SER A 37 12.22 23.91 -1.79
C SER A 37 11.93 23.10 -3.06
N ALA A 38 10.88 23.49 -3.80
CA ALA A 38 10.57 22.91 -5.10
C ALA A 38 11.74 23.03 -6.07
N SER A 39 12.39 24.19 -6.11
CA SER A 39 13.54 24.41 -6.99
C SER A 39 14.71 23.47 -6.69
N GLN A 40 14.95 23.12 -5.42
CA GLN A 40 16.00 22.14 -5.08
C GLN A 40 15.65 20.73 -5.59
N VAL A 41 14.38 20.30 -5.49
CA VAL A 41 13.94 19.03 -6.06
C VAL A 41 14.12 19.01 -7.57
N GLU A 42 13.72 20.08 -8.25
CA GLU A 42 13.85 20.23 -9.70
C GLU A 42 15.31 20.23 -10.16
N MET A 43 16.18 20.97 -9.49
CA MET A 43 17.62 20.98 -9.78
C MET A 43 18.25 19.61 -9.53
N LYS A 44 17.92 18.96 -8.39
CA LYS A 44 18.42 17.64 -8.04
C LYS A 44 17.97 16.56 -9.02
N SER A 45 16.78 16.72 -9.63
CA SER A 45 16.23 15.76 -10.57
C SER A 45 17.12 15.60 -11.81
N GLY A 46 17.83 16.66 -12.24
CA GLY A 46 18.70 16.63 -13.40
C GLY A 46 17.97 16.13 -14.66
N ILE A 47 16.66 16.34 -14.77
CA ILE A 47 15.85 15.78 -15.85
C ILE A 47 16.38 16.28 -17.18
N GLN A 48 16.82 15.34 -18.01
CA GLN A 48 17.07 15.60 -19.42
C GLN A 48 15.79 15.33 -20.20
N PHE A 49 15.14 16.39 -20.63
CA PHE A 49 13.94 16.29 -21.45
C PHE A 49 14.31 15.87 -22.87
N PHE A 50 13.75 14.76 -23.31
CA PHE A 50 13.81 14.29 -24.70
C PHE A 50 12.38 14.17 -25.24
N ASP A 51 12.27 14.24 -26.56
CA ASP A 51 10.97 14.14 -27.22
C ASP A 51 10.33 12.78 -26.97
N GLY A 52 9.09 12.79 -26.50
CA GLY A 52 8.33 11.57 -26.16
C GLY A 52 8.56 11.03 -24.74
N ILE A 53 9.29 11.71 -23.84
CA ILE A 53 9.42 11.29 -22.44
C ILE A 53 8.02 11.15 -21.79
N SER A 54 7.80 10.09 -21.04
CA SER A 54 6.49 9.91 -20.37
C SER A 54 6.36 10.77 -19.12
N THR A 55 5.15 11.24 -18.85
CA THR A 55 4.85 11.98 -17.60
C THR A 55 5.00 11.11 -16.36
N ALA A 56 4.93 9.77 -16.50
CA ALA A 56 5.20 8.83 -15.42
C ALA A 56 6.70 8.80 -15.08
N GLU A 57 7.57 8.73 -16.09
CA GLU A 57 9.03 8.79 -15.90
C GLU A 57 9.46 10.10 -15.24
N ILE A 58 8.93 11.24 -15.72
CA ILE A 58 9.20 12.55 -15.09
C ILE A 58 8.85 12.50 -13.60
N GLN A 59 7.69 11.93 -13.26
CA GLN A 59 7.23 11.87 -11.86
C GLN A 59 8.10 10.95 -11.00
N GLU A 60 8.55 9.80 -11.53
CA GLU A 60 9.47 8.89 -10.82
C GLU A 60 10.84 9.55 -10.58
N ILE A 61 11.35 10.33 -11.55
CA ILE A 61 12.60 11.07 -11.39
C ILE A 61 12.46 12.11 -10.27
N LEU A 62 11.34 12.83 -10.20
CA LEU A 62 11.07 13.83 -9.14
C LEU A 62 10.94 13.19 -7.77
N ILE A 63 10.25 12.03 -7.67
CA ILE A 63 10.14 11.26 -6.41
C ILE A 63 11.53 10.85 -5.92
N ARG A 64 12.38 10.34 -6.83
CA ARG A 64 13.76 9.95 -6.50
C ARG A 64 14.59 11.15 -6.08
N ALA A 65 14.50 12.26 -6.80
CA ALA A 65 15.23 13.49 -6.47
C ALA A 65 14.85 14.01 -5.07
N ALA A 66 13.56 14.03 -4.72
CA ALA A 66 13.11 14.39 -3.39
C ALA A 66 13.60 13.41 -2.31
N SER A 67 13.62 12.12 -2.62
CA SER A 67 14.15 11.08 -1.73
C SER A 67 15.67 11.25 -1.49
N ASP A 68 16.43 11.63 -2.51
CA ASP A 68 17.88 11.84 -2.43
C ASP A 68 18.27 13.13 -1.69
N LEU A 69 17.32 14.00 -1.40
CA LEU A 69 17.49 15.21 -0.58
C LEU A 69 17.20 14.97 0.91
N ILE A 70 16.78 13.77 1.30
CA ILE A 70 16.52 13.44 2.69
C ILE A 70 17.85 13.31 3.43
N ASP A 71 18.09 14.20 4.39
CA ASP A 71 19.23 14.17 5.30
C ASP A 71 18.87 14.65 6.71
N LEU A 72 19.86 14.71 7.61
CA LEU A 72 19.65 15.14 8.98
C LEU A 72 19.25 16.62 9.09
N ASP A 73 19.74 17.46 8.20
CA ASP A 73 19.49 18.90 8.19
C ASP A 73 18.17 19.24 7.47
N SER A 74 17.72 18.37 6.56
CA SER A 74 16.55 18.56 5.71
C SER A 74 15.61 17.34 5.73
N PRO A 75 15.15 16.86 6.90
CA PRO A 75 14.38 15.62 7.04
C PRO A 75 12.99 15.70 6.38
N ASN A 76 12.46 16.91 6.17
CA ASN A 76 11.12 17.09 5.63
C ASN A 76 10.98 16.73 4.14
N TYR A 77 12.09 16.54 3.42
CA TYR A 77 12.01 15.98 2.05
C TYR A 77 11.43 14.57 2.03
N GLN A 78 11.43 13.82 3.14
CA GLN A 78 10.71 12.55 3.24
C GLN A 78 9.20 12.70 2.99
N PHE A 79 8.60 13.82 3.41
CA PHE A 79 7.19 14.10 3.17
C PHE A 79 6.96 14.61 1.74
N VAL A 80 7.90 15.38 1.18
CA VAL A 80 7.84 15.80 -0.24
C VAL A 80 7.85 14.57 -1.15
N ALA A 81 8.78 13.64 -0.95
CA ALA A 81 8.87 12.40 -1.72
C ALA A 81 7.60 11.53 -1.56
N ALA A 82 7.04 11.44 -0.33
CA ALA A 82 5.80 10.73 -0.07
C ALA A 82 4.61 11.37 -0.82
N ARG A 83 4.47 12.69 -0.78
CA ARG A 83 3.39 13.40 -1.47
C ARG A 83 3.46 13.26 -2.99
N LEU A 84 4.68 13.36 -3.56
CA LEU A 84 4.89 13.12 -4.98
C LEU A 84 4.50 11.69 -5.37
N LEU A 85 4.85 10.69 -4.57
CA LEU A 85 4.44 9.30 -4.77
C LEU A 85 2.91 9.16 -4.69
N LEU A 86 2.27 9.78 -3.69
CA LEU A 86 0.82 9.78 -3.54
C LEU A 86 0.11 10.39 -4.76
N PHE A 87 0.62 11.52 -5.27
CA PHE A 87 0.10 12.15 -6.50
C PHE A 87 0.26 11.22 -7.72
N SER A 88 1.35 10.45 -7.79
CA SER A 88 1.54 9.45 -8.85
C SER A 88 0.46 8.37 -8.79
N ILE A 89 0.19 7.84 -7.59
CA ILE A 89 -0.81 6.80 -7.39
C ILE A 89 -2.21 7.32 -7.71
N ARG A 90 -2.58 8.51 -7.21
CA ARG A 90 -3.88 9.14 -7.51
C ARG A 90 -4.09 9.36 -9.01
N LYS A 91 -3.07 9.84 -9.71
CA LYS A 91 -3.12 9.99 -11.18
C LYS A 91 -3.25 8.65 -11.91
N SER A 92 -2.62 7.60 -11.42
CA SER A 92 -2.74 6.27 -12.01
C SER A 92 -4.14 5.70 -11.83
N LEU A 93 -4.72 5.84 -10.64
CA LEU A 93 -6.04 5.29 -10.30
C LEU A 93 -7.22 6.08 -10.90
N TYR A 94 -7.13 7.41 -10.88
CA TYR A 94 -8.28 8.29 -11.14
C TYR A 94 -8.03 9.33 -12.24
N GLY A 95 -6.83 9.40 -12.81
CA GLY A 95 -6.46 10.39 -13.81
C GLY A 95 -6.20 11.80 -13.26
N VAL A 96 -6.51 12.04 -11.99
CA VAL A 96 -6.42 13.35 -11.30
C VAL A 96 -5.67 13.23 -9.97
N MET A 97 -5.17 14.37 -9.44
CA MET A 97 -4.40 14.37 -8.19
C MET A 97 -5.25 14.56 -6.92
N HIS A 98 -6.40 15.23 -7.04
CA HIS A 98 -7.15 15.73 -5.89
C HIS A 98 -8.50 15.06 -5.68
N ASP A 99 -9.15 14.61 -6.76
CA ASP A 99 -10.46 14.00 -6.66
C ASP A 99 -10.38 12.50 -6.49
N THR A 100 -11.24 11.96 -5.64
CA THR A 100 -11.40 10.53 -5.42
C THR A 100 -12.87 10.15 -5.66
N PRO A 101 -13.17 8.94 -6.16
CA PRO A 101 -14.55 8.49 -6.31
C PRO A 101 -15.23 8.38 -4.94
N CYS A 102 -16.57 8.32 -4.92
CA CYS A 102 -17.27 7.99 -3.69
C CYS A 102 -16.91 6.57 -3.24
N PHE A 103 -16.99 6.33 -1.92
CA PHE A 103 -16.49 5.06 -1.35
C PHE A 103 -17.27 3.86 -1.88
N TYR A 104 -18.59 3.96 -2.02
CA TYR A 104 -19.41 2.87 -2.59
C TYR A 104 -18.97 2.50 -4.01
N GLU A 105 -18.75 3.48 -4.88
CA GLU A 105 -18.29 3.23 -6.26
C GLU A 105 -16.92 2.58 -6.30
N HIS A 106 -16.00 3.03 -5.43
CA HIS A 106 -14.69 2.43 -5.28
C HIS A 106 -14.79 0.96 -4.85
N VAL A 107 -15.58 0.67 -3.81
CA VAL A 107 -15.80 -0.71 -3.31
C VAL A 107 -16.40 -1.59 -4.40
N THR A 108 -17.44 -1.12 -5.10
CA THR A 108 -18.07 -1.88 -6.19
C THR A 108 -17.07 -2.20 -7.30
N LYS A 109 -16.31 -1.20 -7.74
CA LYS A 109 -15.25 -1.39 -8.76
C LYS A 109 -14.23 -2.46 -8.34
N CYS A 110 -13.79 -2.44 -7.09
CA CYS A 110 -12.81 -3.39 -6.58
C CYS A 110 -13.40 -4.80 -6.39
N VAL A 111 -14.69 -4.93 -6.05
CA VAL A 111 -15.40 -6.20 -5.99
C VAL A 111 -15.56 -6.77 -7.41
N ASP A 112 -15.98 -5.97 -8.38
CA ASP A 112 -16.14 -6.39 -9.78
C ASP A 112 -14.80 -6.83 -10.41
N ALA A 113 -13.70 -6.20 -9.99
CA ALA A 113 -12.35 -6.60 -10.37
C ALA A 113 -11.85 -7.86 -9.63
N GLY A 114 -12.62 -8.42 -8.69
CA GLY A 114 -12.26 -9.60 -7.91
C GLY A 114 -11.15 -9.39 -6.89
N VAL A 115 -10.79 -8.13 -6.60
CA VAL A 115 -9.70 -7.80 -5.66
C VAL A 115 -10.19 -7.54 -4.23
N TYR A 116 -11.46 -7.15 -4.07
CA TYR A 116 -12.13 -7.13 -2.76
C TYR A 116 -13.08 -8.32 -2.63
N ASP A 117 -13.28 -8.76 -1.40
CA ASP A 117 -14.25 -9.79 -1.08
C ASP A 117 -15.68 -9.27 -1.30
N PRO A 118 -16.49 -9.95 -2.13
CA PRO A 118 -17.86 -9.52 -2.42
C PRO A 118 -18.79 -9.54 -1.19
N GLU A 119 -18.41 -10.23 -0.12
CA GLU A 119 -19.18 -10.31 1.12
C GLU A 119 -19.45 -8.91 1.72
N ILE A 120 -18.56 -7.93 1.49
CA ILE A 120 -18.75 -6.56 1.97
C ILE A 120 -20.05 -5.92 1.47
N LEU A 121 -20.42 -6.15 0.20
CA LEU A 121 -21.67 -5.64 -0.40
C LEU A 121 -22.93 -6.40 0.08
N GLN A 122 -22.77 -7.55 0.71
CA GLN A 122 -23.87 -8.30 1.32
C GLN A 122 -24.09 -7.86 2.78
N LYS A 123 -23.02 -7.44 3.46
CA LYS A 123 -23.06 -7.04 4.89
C LYS A 123 -23.49 -5.59 5.08
N TYR A 124 -23.13 -4.69 4.16
CA TYR A 124 -23.44 -3.27 4.23
C TYR A 124 -24.38 -2.84 3.11
N THR A 125 -25.36 -1.98 3.45
CA THR A 125 -26.17 -1.32 2.44
C THR A 125 -25.37 -0.21 1.76
N ARG A 126 -25.87 0.28 0.62
CA ARG A 126 -25.28 1.43 -0.08
C ARG A 126 -25.22 2.66 0.83
N GLU A 127 -26.31 2.93 1.56
CA GLU A 127 -26.42 4.09 2.45
C GLU A 127 -25.40 4.00 3.60
N GLU A 128 -25.12 2.80 4.11
CA GLU A 128 -24.09 2.60 5.12
C GLU A 128 -22.69 2.83 4.55
N LEU A 129 -22.39 2.34 3.35
CA LEU A 129 -21.10 2.58 2.69
C LEU A 129 -20.93 4.04 2.31
N ASP A 130 -21.96 4.73 1.86
CA ASP A 130 -21.93 6.16 1.61
C ASP A 130 -21.68 6.95 2.90
N THR A 131 -22.30 6.55 4.02
CA THR A 131 -22.07 7.14 5.35
C THR A 131 -20.62 6.93 5.82
N ILE A 132 -20.10 5.71 5.69
CA ILE A 132 -18.70 5.37 5.99
C ILE A 132 -17.75 6.22 5.13
N GLY A 133 -18.08 6.38 3.84
CA GLY A 133 -17.30 7.16 2.89
C GLY A 133 -17.11 8.62 3.30
N GLN A 134 -18.14 9.24 3.91
CA GLN A 134 -18.07 10.64 4.39
C GLN A 134 -17.07 10.83 5.55
N TRP A 135 -16.65 9.76 6.24
CA TRP A 135 -15.66 9.84 7.32
C TRP A 135 -14.23 9.69 6.84
N ILE A 136 -14.03 9.36 5.56
CA ILE A 136 -12.71 9.20 4.97
C ILE A 136 -12.05 10.57 4.83
N ASP A 137 -10.88 10.69 5.41
CA ASP A 137 -10.07 11.90 5.41
C ASP A 137 -8.77 11.60 4.64
N HIS A 138 -8.77 11.94 3.35
CA HIS A 138 -7.63 11.68 2.46
C HIS A 138 -6.40 12.55 2.76
N ASP A 139 -6.53 13.61 3.55
CA ASP A 139 -5.39 14.42 3.97
C ASP A 139 -4.50 13.69 4.97
N ARG A 140 -5.01 12.64 5.63
CA ARG A 140 -4.20 11.75 6.47
C ARG A 140 -3.14 10.98 5.69
N ASP A 141 -3.26 10.85 4.38
CA ASP A 141 -2.20 10.29 3.54
C ASP A 141 -0.92 11.14 3.57
N PHE A 142 -1.02 12.45 3.89
CA PHE A 142 0.13 13.34 4.06
C PHE A 142 0.90 13.12 5.37
N LEU A 143 0.39 12.26 6.27
CA LEU A 143 1.13 11.85 7.48
C LEU A 143 2.22 10.82 7.19
N PHE A 144 2.19 10.16 6.02
CA PHE A 144 3.19 9.18 5.67
C PHE A 144 4.54 9.82 5.34
N THR A 145 5.61 9.20 5.87
CA THR A 145 6.96 9.39 5.34
C THR A 145 7.11 8.62 4.03
N TYR A 146 8.12 8.93 3.22
CA TYR A 146 8.37 8.22 1.96
C TYR A 146 8.55 6.71 2.15
N ALA A 147 9.41 6.31 3.11
CA ALA A 147 9.63 4.89 3.40
C ALA A 147 8.34 4.19 3.88
N GLY A 148 7.54 4.86 4.72
CA GLY A 148 6.26 4.33 5.19
C GLY A 148 5.25 4.16 4.06
N LEU A 149 5.11 5.15 3.19
CA LEU A 149 4.19 5.06 2.05
C LEU A 149 4.64 4.01 1.04
N ARG A 150 5.97 3.92 0.73
CA ARG A 150 6.51 2.85 -0.13
C ARG A 150 6.18 1.47 0.41
N GLN A 151 6.36 1.24 1.71
CA GLN A 151 5.99 -0.02 2.34
C GLN A 151 4.50 -0.33 2.21
N VAL A 152 3.63 0.67 2.39
CA VAL A 152 2.18 0.51 2.21
C VAL A 152 1.85 0.15 0.77
N VAL A 153 2.39 0.87 -0.20
CA VAL A 153 2.16 0.65 -1.64
C VAL A 153 2.68 -0.73 -2.06
N ASP A 154 3.92 -1.05 -1.74
CA ASP A 154 4.58 -2.25 -2.27
C ASP A 154 4.08 -3.53 -1.59
N LYS A 155 3.57 -3.44 -0.36
CA LYS A 155 3.25 -4.62 0.45
C LYS A 155 1.77 -4.79 0.80
N TYR A 156 1.04 -3.69 1.03
CA TYR A 156 -0.27 -3.75 1.65
C TYR A 156 -1.43 -3.33 0.75
N LEU A 157 -1.25 -2.33 -0.12
CA LEU A 157 -2.30 -1.97 -1.07
C LEU A 157 -2.63 -3.15 -1.98
N VAL A 158 -3.91 -3.32 -2.26
CA VAL A 158 -4.35 -4.32 -3.25
C VAL A 158 -3.84 -3.90 -4.61
N GLN A 159 -3.16 -4.82 -5.28
CA GLN A 159 -2.51 -4.58 -6.57
C GLN A 159 -2.45 -5.83 -7.43
N ASP A 160 -2.43 -5.67 -8.73
CA ASP A 160 -2.00 -6.70 -9.65
C ASP A 160 -0.48 -6.84 -9.56
N ARG A 161 -0.02 -7.99 -9.08
CA ARG A 161 1.41 -8.23 -8.87
C ARG A 161 2.21 -8.47 -10.14
N SER A 162 1.54 -8.74 -11.24
CA SER A 162 2.19 -8.91 -12.54
C SER A 162 2.51 -7.57 -13.22
N THR A 163 1.64 -6.58 -13.03
CA THR A 163 1.76 -5.24 -13.62
C THR A 163 2.24 -4.19 -12.62
N GLY A 164 2.07 -4.42 -11.31
CA GLY A 164 2.28 -3.44 -10.25
C GLY A 164 1.15 -2.38 -10.15
N GLU A 165 0.06 -2.57 -10.89
CA GLU A 165 -1.09 -1.68 -10.82
C GLU A 165 -1.79 -1.81 -9.47
N VAL A 166 -1.94 -0.69 -8.74
CA VAL A 166 -2.69 -0.63 -7.49
C VAL A 166 -4.15 -0.29 -7.75
N TYR A 167 -5.05 -0.78 -6.88
CA TYR A 167 -6.50 -0.58 -7.01
C TYR A 167 -7.08 0.39 -5.99
N GLU A 168 -6.33 0.78 -4.97
CA GLU A 168 -6.82 1.57 -3.84
C GLU A 168 -5.81 2.59 -3.32
N LEU A 169 -6.31 3.60 -2.59
CA LEU A 169 -5.51 4.53 -1.80
C LEU A 169 -5.39 4.05 -0.35
N PRO A 170 -4.39 4.53 0.43
CA PRO A 170 -4.22 4.13 1.83
C PRO A 170 -5.45 4.38 2.69
N GLN A 171 -6.17 5.49 2.51
CA GLN A 171 -7.38 5.77 3.30
C GLN A 171 -8.54 4.83 2.96
N PHE A 172 -8.69 4.43 1.70
CA PHE A 172 -9.67 3.40 1.31
C PHE A 172 -9.29 2.04 1.91
N MET A 173 -8.00 1.67 1.88
CA MET A 173 -7.49 0.47 2.56
C MET A 173 -7.87 0.47 4.04
N TYR A 174 -7.59 1.54 4.79
CA TYR A 174 -7.90 1.62 6.21
C TYR A 174 -9.40 1.55 6.49
N MET A 175 -10.21 2.22 5.68
CA MET A 175 -11.67 2.17 5.84
C MET A 175 -12.22 0.78 5.53
N MET A 176 -11.75 0.13 4.47
CA MET A 176 -12.15 -1.24 4.13
C MET A 176 -11.76 -2.26 5.20
N ILE A 177 -10.54 -2.14 5.76
CA ILE A 177 -10.13 -2.98 6.90
C ILE A 177 -11.10 -2.79 8.07
N SER A 178 -11.41 -1.54 8.40
CA SER A 178 -12.33 -1.22 9.49
C SER A 178 -13.73 -1.79 9.25
N ALA A 179 -14.28 -1.58 8.08
CA ALA A 179 -15.61 -2.08 7.71
C ALA A 179 -15.65 -3.62 7.75
N THR A 180 -14.63 -4.29 7.22
CA THR A 180 -14.60 -5.77 7.18
C THR A 180 -14.50 -6.38 8.58
N ILE A 181 -13.66 -5.84 9.47
CA ILE A 181 -13.48 -6.37 10.83
C ILE A 181 -14.79 -6.29 11.64
N PHE A 182 -15.56 -5.23 11.46
CA PHE A 182 -16.80 -5.03 12.22
C PHE A 182 -18.08 -5.42 11.46
N ALA A 183 -17.95 -6.10 10.32
CA ALA A 183 -19.09 -6.49 9.47
C ALA A 183 -20.13 -7.36 10.21
N GLU A 184 -19.67 -8.23 11.13
CA GLU A 184 -20.53 -9.14 11.91
C GLU A 184 -21.06 -8.52 13.21
N TYR A 185 -20.68 -7.30 13.54
CA TYR A 185 -21.19 -6.63 14.72
C TYR A 185 -22.67 -6.21 14.55
N PRO A 186 -23.43 -6.06 15.66
CA PRO A 186 -24.82 -5.63 15.60
C PRO A 186 -24.96 -4.31 14.82
N LYS A 187 -25.97 -4.26 13.93
CA LYS A 187 -26.18 -3.11 13.02
C LYS A 187 -26.30 -1.77 13.74
N GLU A 188 -26.85 -1.79 14.96
CA GLU A 188 -27.11 -0.60 15.77
C GLU A 188 -25.83 0.16 16.15
N ASN A 189 -24.71 -0.53 16.25
CA ASN A 189 -23.46 0.06 16.75
C ASN A 189 -22.23 -0.21 15.88
N ARG A 190 -22.32 -1.07 14.85
CA ARG A 190 -21.15 -1.43 14.03
C ARG A 190 -20.50 -0.23 13.35
N LEU A 191 -21.29 0.76 12.90
CA LEU A 191 -20.76 1.94 12.25
C LEU A 191 -19.94 2.80 13.22
N ASP A 192 -20.30 2.88 14.51
CA ASP A 192 -19.49 3.55 15.51
C ASP A 192 -18.13 2.86 15.69
N PHE A 193 -18.12 1.52 15.78
CA PHE A 193 -16.87 0.76 15.84
C PHE A 193 -16.00 0.97 14.60
N VAL A 194 -16.58 0.92 13.40
CA VAL A 194 -15.88 1.19 12.13
C VAL A 194 -15.22 2.57 12.17
N ARG A 195 -15.96 3.61 12.53
CA ARG A 195 -15.46 4.99 12.61
C ARG A 195 -14.33 5.13 13.62
N ARG A 196 -14.49 4.57 14.81
CA ARG A 196 -13.48 4.64 15.88
C ARG A 196 -12.21 3.92 15.48
N TYR A 197 -12.32 2.72 14.90
CA TYR A 197 -11.17 1.93 14.47
C TYR A 197 -10.45 2.60 13.30
N TYR A 198 -11.18 3.06 12.27
CA TYR A 198 -10.61 3.85 11.18
C TYR A 198 -9.81 5.05 11.71
N ASN A 199 -10.39 5.82 12.65
CA ASN A 199 -9.69 6.94 13.25
C ASN A 199 -8.41 6.55 14.01
N ALA A 200 -8.37 5.37 14.61
CA ALA A 200 -7.20 4.90 15.32
C ALA A 200 -6.07 4.47 14.37
N ILE A 201 -6.39 3.68 13.34
CA ILE A 201 -5.39 3.14 12.41
C ILE A 201 -4.92 4.18 11.39
N SER A 202 -5.83 5.01 10.84
CA SER A 202 -5.49 6.02 9.83
C SER A 202 -4.72 7.23 10.38
N LYS A 203 -4.76 7.45 11.70
CA LYS A 203 -3.93 8.42 12.43
C LYS A 203 -2.66 7.80 13.02
N HIS A 204 -2.33 6.58 12.64
CA HIS A 204 -1.15 5.82 13.09
C HIS A 204 -1.05 5.66 14.62
N LYS A 205 -2.19 5.67 15.33
CA LYS A 205 -2.23 5.44 16.78
C LYS A 205 -2.12 3.96 17.13
N ILE A 206 -2.52 3.09 16.22
CA ILE A 206 -2.46 1.64 16.33
C ILE A 206 -1.77 1.11 15.07
N ASN A 207 -0.84 0.19 15.25
CA ASN A 207 -0.27 -0.59 14.18
C ASN A 207 -0.97 -1.95 14.12
N ILE A 208 -1.29 -2.42 12.91
CA ILE A 208 -1.99 -3.68 12.69
C ILE A 208 -1.08 -4.68 11.96
N PRO A 209 -1.24 -5.99 12.21
CA PRO A 209 -0.34 -7.00 11.66
C PRO A 209 -0.49 -7.13 10.14
N THR A 210 0.62 -7.51 9.49
CA THR A 210 0.75 -7.65 8.04
C THR A 210 -0.41 -8.43 7.37
N PRO A 211 -0.88 -9.59 7.87
CA PRO A 211 -1.97 -10.32 7.22
C PRO A 211 -3.31 -9.57 7.22
N ILE A 212 -3.55 -8.78 8.28
CA ILE A 212 -4.75 -7.94 8.34
C ILE A 212 -4.65 -6.79 7.36
N MET A 213 -3.50 -6.07 7.33
CA MET A 213 -3.30 -4.96 6.39
C MET A 213 -3.37 -5.41 4.93
N GLY A 214 -2.78 -6.55 4.61
CA GLY A 214 -2.71 -7.03 3.23
C GLY A 214 -3.88 -7.90 2.77
N GLY A 215 -4.67 -8.48 3.70
CA GLY A 215 -5.57 -9.57 3.36
C GLY A 215 -7.04 -9.43 3.76
N VAL A 216 -7.36 -8.79 4.89
CA VAL A 216 -8.69 -8.93 5.51
C VAL A 216 -9.86 -8.52 4.60
N ARG A 217 -9.67 -7.53 3.71
CA ARG A 217 -10.68 -7.06 2.75
C ARG A 217 -10.68 -7.81 1.43
N THR A 218 -9.79 -8.79 1.26
CA THR A 218 -9.62 -9.57 0.05
C THR A 218 -10.15 -10.99 0.24
N PRO A 219 -10.24 -11.83 -0.81
CA PRO A 219 -10.63 -13.25 -0.66
C PRO A 219 -9.67 -14.11 0.17
N ILE A 220 -8.54 -13.58 0.64
CA ILE A 220 -7.57 -14.28 1.50
C ILE A 220 -8.18 -14.51 2.88
N ARG A 221 -7.98 -15.74 3.43
CA ARG A 221 -8.52 -16.14 4.74
C ARG A 221 -7.45 -16.54 5.77
N GLN A 222 -6.16 -16.34 5.46
CA GLN A 222 -5.06 -16.60 6.38
C GLN A 222 -4.61 -15.30 7.04
N PHE A 223 -4.78 -15.17 8.37
CA PHE A 223 -4.50 -13.95 9.12
C PHE A 223 -3.45 -14.12 10.23
N ALA A 224 -2.86 -15.32 10.39
CA ALA A 224 -1.76 -15.52 11.32
C ALA A 224 -0.47 -14.92 10.75
N SER A 225 0.13 -13.96 11.49
CA SER A 225 1.39 -13.33 11.07
C SER A 225 2.61 -14.20 11.37
N CYS A 226 2.53 -14.99 12.46
CA CYS A 226 3.61 -15.86 12.92
C CYS A 226 3.04 -17.22 13.31
N VAL A 227 3.71 -18.29 12.89
CA VAL A 227 3.34 -19.67 13.19
C VAL A 227 4.55 -20.37 13.76
N LEU A 228 4.37 -21.09 14.85
CA LEU A 228 5.39 -21.96 15.45
C LEU A 228 5.11 -23.41 15.06
N VAL A 229 6.11 -24.08 14.56
CA VAL A 229 6.04 -25.50 14.17
C VAL A 229 6.97 -26.31 15.06
N ASP A 230 6.40 -27.26 15.78
CA ASP A 230 7.14 -28.23 16.59
C ASP A 230 7.45 -29.47 15.74
N VAL A 231 8.70 -29.88 15.68
CA VAL A 231 9.17 -31.04 14.89
C VAL A 231 9.63 -32.13 15.80
N ASP A 232 8.96 -33.30 15.74
CA ASP A 232 9.36 -34.48 16.46
C ASP A 232 10.38 -35.33 15.67
N ASP A 233 11.08 -36.23 16.39
CA ASP A 233 12.14 -37.07 15.86
C ASP A 233 11.58 -38.27 15.04
N SER A 234 10.81 -37.97 14.01
CA SER A 234 10.31 -38.95 13.05
C SER A 234 10.27 -38.39 11.64
N LEU A 235 10.41 -39.22 10.61
CA LEU A 235 10.29 -38.78 9.22
C LEU A 235 8.93 -38.19 8.92
N ASP A 236 7.84 -38.76 9.48
CA ASP A 236 6.49 -38.25 9.28
C ASP A 236 6.34 -36.83 9.84
N SER A 237 6.88 -36.59 11.04
CA SER A 237 6.84 -35.24 11.62
C SER A 237 7.69 -34.24 10.85
N ILE A 238 8.89 -34.64 10.41
CA ILE A 238 9.80 -33.79 9.63
C ILE A 238 9.13 -33.39 8.31
N PHE A 239 8.63 -34.36 7.54
CA PHE A 239 7.99 -34.06 6.25
C PHE A 239 6.66 -33.30 6.38
N SER A 240 5.85 -33.62 7.41
CA SER A 240 4.62 -32.87 7.67
C SER A 240 4.92 -31.43 8.05
N SER A 241 5.97 -31.20 8.83
CA SER A 241 6.42 -29.84 9.19
C SER A 241 6.90 -29.06 7.98
N ASP A 242 7.71 -29.68 7.12
CA ASP A 242 8.21 -29.06 5.89
C ASP A 242 7.05 -28.62 4.96
N MET A 243 6.08 -29.53 4.76
CA MET A 243 4.87 -29.21 3.98
C MET A 243 4.06 -28.07 4.61
N ALA A 244 3.89 -28.06 5.94
CA ALA A 244 3.17 -27.01 6.64
C ALA A 244 3.88 -25.65 6.50
N ILE A 245 5.21 -25.63 6.66
CA ILE A 245 6.05 -24.44 6.50
C ILE A 245 5.86 -23.86 5.10
N GLY A 246 5.98 -24.69 4.04
CA GLY A 246 5.81 -24.25 2.67
C GLY A 246 4.44 -23.59 2.43
N LYS A 247 3.37 -24.19 2.95
CA LYS A 247 1.99 -23.65 2.81
C LYS A 247 1.78 -22.32 3.55
N TYR A 248 2.30 -22.19 4.78
CA TYR A 248 2.19 -20.96 5.55
C TYR A 248 3.01 -19.82 4.94
N VAL A 249 4.25 -20.10 4.52
CA VAL A 249 5.12 -19.10 3.88
C VAL A 249 4.51 -18.60 2.56
N ALA A 250 3.93 -19.49 1.77
CA ALA A 250 3.22 -19.11 0.54
C ALA A 250 2.06 -18.14 0.81
N GLN A 251 1.49 -18.16 2.03
CA GLN A 251 0.45 -17.24 2.48
C GLN A 251 1.00 -16.09 3.34
N ARG A 252 2.30 -15.80 3.26
CA ARG A 252 2.97 -14.66 3.91
C ARG A 252 3.05 -14.72 5.43
N ALA A 253 3.00 -15.91 6.05
CA ALA A 253 3.29 -16.09 7.47
C ALA A 253 4.78 -16.16 7.72
N GLY A 254 5.24 -15.59 8.83
CA GLY A 254 6.57 -15.85 9.40
C GLY A 254 6.55 -17.18 10.15
N ILE A 255 7.64 -17.96 10.07
CA ILE A 255 7.71 -19.29 10.69
C ILE A 255 8.87 -19.34 11.69
N GLY A 256 8.57 -19.84 12.89
CA GLY A 256 9.55 -20.33 13.84
C GLY A 256 9.51 -21.87 13.91
N ILE A 257 10.65 -22.51 13.89
CA ILE A 257 10.76 -23.98 13.93
C ILE A 257 11.44 -24.38 15.24
N ASN A 258 10.79 -25.24 16.02
CA ASN A 258 11.42 -25.91 17.13
C ASN A 258 11.90 -27.30 16.70
N ALA A 259 13.22 -27.46 16.47
CA ALA A 259 13.86 -28.72 16.12
C ALA A 259 14.53 -29.38 17.34
N GLY A 260 14.31 -28.87 18.55
CA GLY A 260 14.97 -29.35 19.77
C GLY A 260 14.60 -30.77 20.19
N ARG A 261 13.57 -31.36 19.59
CA ARG A 261 13.17 -32.77 19.84
C ARG A 261 13.84 -33.75 18.89
N ILE A 262 14.47 -33.27 17.80
CA ILE A 262 15.20 -34.13 16.87
C ILE A 262 16.50 -34.60 17.55
N ARG A 263 16.79 -35.89 17.43
CA ARG A 263 18.01 -36.49 17.99
C ARG A 263 19.27 -35.77 17.51
N GLY A 264 20.31 -35.75 18.35
CA GLY A 264 21.61 -35.15 18.03
C GLY A 264 22.39 -35.92 16.97
N ILE A 265 23.43 -35.28 16.44
CA ILE A 265 24.40 -35.92 15.51
C ILE A 265 25.01 -37.14 16.18
N ASN A 266 25.21 -38.22 15.43
CA ASN A 266 25.73 -39.54 15.88
C ASN A 266 24.76 -40.31 16.79
N SER A 267 23.50 -39.91 16.92
CA SER A 267 22.49 -40.73 17.58
C SER A 267 22.22 -42.01 16.78
N LYS A 268 21.97 -43.10 17.49
CA LYS A 268 21.67 -44.39 16.87
C LYS A 268 20.36 -44.38 16.10
N ILE A 269 20.34 -45.07 14.93
CA ILE A 269 19.19 -45.24 14.06
C ILE A 269 18.86 -46.73 13.94
N ARG A 270 17.58 -47.12 13.81
CA ARG A 270 17.17 -48.52 13.55
C ARG A 270 17.73 -49.54 14.55
N GLY A 271 17.64 -49.23 15.84
CA GLY A 271 18.08 -50.18 16.88
C GLY A 271 19.57 -50.18 17.21
N GLY A 272 20.33 -49.21 16.66
CA GLY A 272 21.64 -48.95 17.19
C GLY A 272 22.82 -48.93 16.23
N GLU A 273 22.59 -48.97 14.95
CA GLU A 273 23.65 -48.81 13.94
C GLU A 273 23.45 -47.59 13.03
#